data_770e29e9b1908a25a528f0b19ee05c6d
#
_entry.id   770e29e9b1908a25a528f0b19ee05c6d
#
_cell.length_a   1.000
_cell.length_b   1.000
_cell.length_c   1.000
_cell.angle_alpha   90.00
_cell.angle_beta   90.00
_cell.angle_gamma   90.00
#
_symmetry.space_group_name_H-M   'P 1'
#
loop_
_entity.id
_entity.type
_entity.pdbx_description
1 polymer ?
#
loop_
_entity_poly.entity_id
_entity_poly.type
_entity_poly.pdbx_seq_one_letter_code
_entity_poly.pdbx_strand_id
1 'polypeptide(L)'
;MEEKQTLKQWLDDLESKGHEVKVTWEGGNDDGSFYAYVDEKEIDTEGTTYGAILIDIVADAIAYGSFAGDYSTNGELFYSEGELSGTDNYSCSESACLELEQKDHIRISIPEYLWFDTINISTEGYHEDDGISVSVEFNINNGPVVDEHNSLEEKLSEKLRETISKRLENVKEQVNYVSCDWNFKFDDAKIINGKRVFFIEEIDYNYECGEDKDISIEITDDAEEIVIAKKKEDEERWNSYRNDMTKDIKNNS
;
A
#
# COMPACT_ATOMS: atom_id res chain seq x y z
N MET A 1 -15.71 38.99 31.68
CA MET A 1 -15.55 37.75 30.90
C MET A 1 -14.13 37.80 30.39
N GLU A 2 -13.30 36.86 30.76
CA GLU A 2 -12.01 36.71 30.11
C GLU A 2 -12.30 36.32 28.65
N GLU A 3 -11.77 37.07 27.70
CA GLU A 3 -11.85 36.70 26.29
C GLU A 3 -11.12 35.34 26.12
N LYS A 4 -11.79 34.37 25.54
CA LYS A 4 -11.20 33.07 25.24
C LYS A 4 -10.06 33.31 24.24
N GLN A 5 -8.86 32.87 24.60
CA GLN A 5 -7.70 32.91 23.73
C GLN A 5 -7.97 32.11 22.43
N THR A 6 -7.59 32.63 21.28
CA THR A 6 -7.69 31.86 20.02
C THR A 6 -6.63 30.76 19.96
N LEU A 7 -6.81 29.78 19.08
CA LEU A 7 -5.81 28.73 18.85
C LEU A 7 -4.43 29.33 18.55
N LYS A 8 -4.38 30.30 17.62
CA LYS A 8 -3.12 30.97 17.25
C LYS A 8 -2.46 31.66 18.45
N GLN A 9 -3.22 32.44 19.22
CA GLN A 9 -2.71 33.09 20.41
C GLN A 9 -2.17 32.11 21.46
N TRP A 10 -2.83 30.96 21.61
CA TRP A 10 -2.36 29.90 22.51
C TRP A 10 -1.05 29.29 22.04
N LEU A 11 -0.89 29.03 20.74
CA LEU A 11 0.34 28.50 20.15
C LEU A 11 1.50 29.50 20.27
N ASP A 12 1.26 30.78 19.91
CA ASP A 12 2.24 31.87 20.02
C ASP A 12 2.71 32.07 21.49
N ASP A 13 1.78 31.93 22.45
CA ASP A 13 2.10 32.03 23.89
C ASP A 13 2.98 30.86 24.36
N LEU A 14 2.70 29.63 23.91
CA LEU A 14 3.54 28.47 24.19
C LEU A 14 4.95 28.64 23.59
N GLU A 15 5.04 28.98 22.32
CA GLU A 15 6.33 29.23 21.64
C GLU A 15 7.14 30.32 22.34
N SER A 16 6.50 31.44 22.73
CA SER A 16 7.17 32.55 23.45
C SER A 16 7.75 32.12 24.80
N LYS A 17 7.21 31.08 25.41
CA LYS A 17 7.69 30.47 26.66
C LYS A 17 8.71 29.37 26.44
N GLY A 18 9.03 29.06 25.19
CA GLY A 18 10.00 28.02 24.80
C GLY A 18 9.44 26.61 24.84
N HIS A 19 8.11 26.43 24.81
CA HIS A 19 7.48 25.14 24.67
C HIS A 19 7.42 24.71 23.21
N GLU A 20 7.69 23.44 22.95
CA GLU A 20 7.52 22.82 21.63
C GLU A 20 6.10 22.29 21.48
N VAL A 21 5.46 22.63 20.36
CA VAL A 21 4.16 22.04 19.98
C VAL A 21 4.32 21.25 18.71
N LYS A 22 3.87 19.98 18.70
CA LYS A 22 3.89 19.13 17.53
C LYS A 22 2.63 18.33 17.36
N VAL A 23 2.32 17.99 16.11
CA VAL A 23 1.30 17.04 15.73
C VAL A 23 1.97 15.90 14.97
N THR A 24 1.63 14.67 15.32
CA THR A 24 2.13 13.48 14.62
C THR A 24 0.96 12.64 14.12
N TRP A 25 1.21 11.84 13.11
CA TRP A 25 0.26 10.84 12.63
C TRP A 25 0.99 9.59 12.18
N GLU A 26 0.26 8.51 12.22
CA GLU A 26 0.63 7.23 11.62
C GLU A 26 -0.64 6.56 11.12
N GLY A 27 -0.60 5.90 9.99
CA GLY A 27 -1.77 5.20 9.47
C GLY A 27 -1.56 4.57 8.11
N GLY A 28 -2.62 3.90 7.65
CA GLY A 28 -2.70 3.17 6.41
C GLY A 28 -3.49 1.88 6.58
N ASN A 29 -3.85 1.21 5.49
CA ASN A 29 -4.61 -0.03 5.54
C ASN A 29 -5.91 0.07 6.34
N ASP A 30 -6.65 1.17 6.15
CA ASP A 30 -7.93 1.50 6.79
C ASP A 30 -7.88 1.81 8.29
N ASP A 31 -6.69 2.04 8.86
CA ASP A 31 -6.52 2.42 10.26
C ASP A 31 -5.42 3.49 10.42
N GLY A 32 -5.58 4.35 11.42
CA GLY A 32 -4.58 5.37 11.71
C GLY A 32 -4.97 6.29 12.84
N SER A 33 -4.00 7.03 13.33
CA SER A 33 -4.14 7.89 14.51
C SER A 33 -3.35 9.19 14.35
N PHE A 34 -3.90 10.23 14.97
CA PHE A 34 -3.26 11.53 15.12
C PHE A 34 -3.04 11.82 16.60
N TYR A 35 -1.93 12.47 16.90
CA TYR A 35 -1.59 12.88 18.25
C TYR A 35 -1.06 14.31 18.25
N ALA A 36 -1.41 15.06 19.30
CA ALA A 36 -0.89 16.41 19.52
C ALA A 36 -0.12 16.47 20.84
N TYR A 37 1.03 17.16 20.85
CA TYR A 37 1.93 17.21 21.98
C TYR A 37 2.35 18.63 22.31
N VAL A 38 2.60 18.88 23.61
CA VAL A 38 3.35 20.02 24.12
C VAL A 38 4.49 19.47 24.98
N ASP A 39 5.74 19.76 24.64
CA ASP A 39 6.95 19.25 25.30
C ASP A 39 6.92 17.73 25.49
N GLU A 40 6.68 16.98 24.40
CA GLU A 40 6.57 15.53 24.38
C GLU A 40 5.41 14.93 25.20
N LYS A 41 4.58 15.78 25.82
CA LYS A 41 3.41 15.34 26.55
C LYS A 41 2.17 15.46 25.68
N GLU A 42 1.49 14.34 25.46
CA GLU A 42 0.23 14.31 24.75
C GLU A 42 -0.81 15.21 25.43
N ILE A 43 -1.51 16.01 24.62
CA ILE A 43 -2.58 16.90 25.07
C ILE A 43 -3.95 16.32 24.69
N ASP A 44 -4.99 16.81 25.37
CA ASP A 44 -6.37 16.38 25.13
C ASP A 44 -6.81 16.71 23.69
N THR A 45 -7.27 15.69 22.99
CA THR A 45 -7.72 15.73 21.59
C THR A 45 -9.22 15.46 21.44
N GLU A 46 -9.98 15.52 22.54
CA GLU A 46 -11.43 15.32 22.52
C GLU A 46 -12.20 16.63 22.32
N GLY A 47 -13.31 16.55 21.61
CA GLY A 47 -14.29 17.62 21.47
C GLY A 47 -13.78 18.84 20.71
N THR A 48 -13.74 20.00 21.37
CA THR A 48 -13.31 21.29 20.82
C THR A 48 -12.08 21.84 21.57
N THR A 49 -11.21 20.96 22.05
CA THR A 49 -9.92 21.34 22.65
C THR A 49 -8.95 21.83 21.57
N TYR A 50 -7.92 22.58 21.95
CA TYR A 50 -6.91 23.02 20.98
C TYR A 50 -6.18 21.84 20.33
N GLY A 51 -5.94 20.75 21.06
CA GLY A 51 -5.39 19.52 20.49
C GLY A 51 -6.28 18.92 19.41
N ALA A 52 -7.61 18.84 19.66
CA ALA A 52 -8.56 18.37 18.66
C ALA A 52 -8.58 19.24 17.39
N ILE A 53 -8.54 20.55 17.55
CA ILE A 53 -8.54 21.51 16.44
C ILE A 53 -7.23 21.39 15.62
N LEU A 54 -6.08 21.26 16.29
CA LEU A 54 -4.80 21.03 15.62
C LEU A 54 -4.81 19.75 14.77
N ILE A 55 -5.33 18.66 15.33
CA ILE A 55 -5.48 17.38 14.60
C ILE A 55 -6.36 17.57 13.37
N ASP A 56 -7.50 18.24 13.49
CA ASP A 56 -8.40 18.47 12.35
C ASP A 56 -7.72 19.29 11.25
N ILE A 57 -6.97 20.34 11.61
CA ILE A 57 -6.21 21.16 10.65
C ILE A 57 -5.21 20.30 9.89
N VAL A 58 -4.44 19.46 10.61
CA VAL A 58 -3.43 18.61 9.99
C VAL A 58 -4.08 17.52 9.14
N ALA A 59 -5.12 16.84 9.66
CA ALA A 59 -5.84 15.80 8.92
C ALA A 59 -6.44 16.33 7.62
N ASP A 60 -6.97 17.55 7.62
CA ASP A 60 -7.47 18.21 6.42
C ASP A 60 -6.34 18.51 5.41
N ALA A 61 -5.19 18.96 5.89
CA ALA A 61 -4.07 19.35 5.03
C ALA A 61 -3.38 18.15 4.36
N ILE A 62 -3.19 17.05 5.10
CA ILE A 62 -2.58 15.83 4.55
C ILE A 62 -3.56 15.00 3.70
N ALA A 63 -4.88 15.25 3.85
CA ALA A 63 -5.96 14.69 3.03
C ALA A 63 -6.08 13.15 3.01
N TYR A 64 -5.55 12.45 4.01
CA TYR A 64 -5.69 10.97 4.09
C TYR A 64 -7.05 10.50 4.63
N GLY A 65 -7.89 11.42 5.12
CA GLY A 65 -9.24 11.13 5.60
C GLY A 65 -9.26 10.09 6.72
N SER A 66 -9.77 8.90 6.43
CA SER A 66 -9.84 7.76 7.37
C SER A 66 -8.68 6.78 7.23
N PHE A 67 -7.59 7.15 6.57
CA PHE A 67 -6.47 6.27 6.21
C PHE A 67 -6.88 5.05 5.36
N ALA A 68 -8.00 5.18 4.61
CA ALA A 68 -8.50 4.11 3.76
C ALA A 68 -7.63 3.92 2.51
N GLY A 69 -7.15 2.70 2.29
CA GLY A 69 -6.35 2.33 1.11
C GLY A 69 -5.09 1.53 1.46
N ASP A 70 -4.49 0.94 0.43
CA ASP A 70 -3.28 0.10 0.55
C ASP A 70 -2.01 0.97 0.54
N TYR A 71 -1.82 1.75 1.59
CA TYR A 71 -0.65 2.59 1.80
C TYR A 71 -0.30 2.67 3.29
N SER A 72 0.87 3.17 3.60
CA SER A 72 1.24 3.62 4.94
C SER A 72 1.73 5.06 4.89
N THR A 73 1.47 5.80 5.95
CA THR A 73 1.94 7.17 6.12
C THR A 73 2.32 7.40 7.57
N ASN A 74 3.33 8.19 7.80
CA ASN A 74 3.65 8.74 9.10
C ASN A 74 4.31 10.10 8.92
N GLY A 75 4.15 10.96 9.89
CA GLY A 75 4.77 12.27 9.82
C GLY A 75 4.65 13.05 11.12
N GLU A 76 5.32 14.18 11.11
CA GLU A 76 5.29 15.13 12.22
C GLU A 76 5.39 16.57 11.72
N LEU A 77 4.60 17.44 12.33
CA LEU A 77 4.66 18.88 12.11
C LEU A 77 4.94 19.60 13.42
N PHE A 78 5.83 20.56 13.39
CA PHE A 78 6.19 21.43 14.51
C PHE A 78 5.64 22.82 14.28
N TYR A 79 5.12 23.44 15.34
CA TYR A 79 4.69 24.82 15.28
C TYR A 79 5.86 25.76 15.50
N SER A 80 6.03 26.71 14.58
CA SER A 80 6.97 27.82 14.73
C SER A 80 6.54 29.03 13.89
N GLU A 81 6.64 30.21 14.46
CA GLU A 81 6.41 31.49 13.77
C GLU A 81 5.03 31.59 13.05
N GLY A 82 3.99 30.97 13.61
CA GLY A 82 2.63 30.98 13.06
C GLY A 82 2.33 29.87 12.05
N GLU A 83 3.22 28.91 11.88
CA GLU A 83 3.12 27.83 10.92
C GLU A 83 3.39 26.46 11.56
N LEU A 84 2.64 25.45 11.12
CA LEU A 84 2.98 24.04 11.35
C LEU A 84 3.76 23.53 10.14
N SER A 85 4.99 23.10 10.32
CA SER A 85 5.83 22.58 9.24
C SER A 85 6.55 21.30 9.60
N GLY A 86 6.81 20.46 8.61
CA GLY A 86 7.49 19.17 8.77
C GLY A 86 7.34 18.28 7.56
N THR A 87 7.41 16.96 7.78
CA THR A 87 7.46 15.98 6.68
C THR A 87 6.41 14.91 6.87
N ASP A 88 5.77 14.54 5.77
CA ASP A 88 4.96 13.34 5.62
C ASP A 88 5.74 12.30 4.82
N ASN A 89 5.93 11.13 5.42
CA ASN A 89 6.52 9.98 4.76
C ASN A 89 5.39 9.06 4.28
N TYR A 90 5.18 9.02 2.98
CA TYR A 90 4.15 8.21 2.36
C TYR A 90 4.77 7.01 1.65
N SER A 91 4.21 5.82 1.85
CA SER A 91 4.60 4.59 1.16
C SER A 91 3.36 3.84 0.70
N CYS A 92 3.39 3.34 -0.53
CA CYS A 92 2.36 2.49 -1.10
C CYS A 92 2.99 1.31 -1.83
N SER A 93 2.17 0.28 -2.09
CA SER A 93 2.55 -0.83 -2.96
C SER A 93 1.70 -0.78 -4.23
N GLU A 94 2.35 -0.77 -5.38
CA GLU A 94 1.69 -0.80 -6.68
C GLU A 94 2.02 -2.09 -7.41
N SER A 95 1.06 -2.57 -8.20
CA SER A 95 1.24 -3.75 -9.05
C SER A 95 1.66 -3.33 -10.45
N ALA A 96 2.61 -4.04 -11.01
CA ALA A 96 3.05 -3.87 -12.40
C ALA A 96 3.29 -5.22 -13.06
N CYS A 97 3.40 -5.20 -14.37
CA CYS A 97 3.69 -6.37 -15.19
C CYS A 97 4.94 -6.13 -16.04
N LEU A 98 5.92 -6.99 -15.92
CA LEU A 98 7.09 -7.03 -16.79
C LEU A 98 6.77 -7.85 -18.04
N GLU A 99 6.43 -7.17 -19.13
CA GLU A 99 6.33 -7.80 -20.46
C GLU A 99 7.73 -8.15 -21.00
N LEU A 100 7.95 -9.41 -21.34
CA LEU A 100 9.20 -9.89 -21.88
C LEU A 100 9.20 -9.81 -23.41
N GLU A 101 10.24 -9.23 -24.02
CA GLU A 101 10.40 -9.33 -25.46
C GLU A 101 10.60 -10.80 -25.89
N GLN A 102 10.18 -11.17 -27.09
CA GLN A 102 10.24 -12.55 -27.60
C GLN A 102 11.61 -13.24 -27.42
N LYS A 103 12.71 -12.49 -27.52
CA LYS A 103 14.08 -13.01 -27.28
C LYS A 103 14.36 -13.31 -25.80
N ASP A 104 13.59 -12.70 -24.91
CA ASP A 104 13.74 -12.73 -23.46
C ASP A 104 12.71 -13.62 -22.75
N HIS A 105 11.74 -14.18 -23.50
CA HIS A 105 10.77 -15.14 -22.97
C HIS A 105 11.47 -16.25 -22.20
N ILE A 106 10.92 -16.59 -21.03
CA ILE A 106 11.48 -17.65 -20.20
C ILE A 106 11.02 -18.99 -20.75
N ARG A 107 11.97 -19.78 -21.21
CA ARG A 107 11.71 -21.05 -21.86
C ARG A 107 11.68 -22.20 -20.88
N ILE A 108 10.55 -22.92 -20.85
CA ILE A 108 10.34 -24.17 -20.14
C ILE A 108 10.45 -25.29 -21.16
N SER A 109 11.29 -26.30 -20.91
CA SER A 109 11.56 -27.38 -21.86
C SER A 109 11.41 -28.74 -21.18
N ILE A 110 10.43 -29.52 -21.60
CA ILE A 110 10.07 -30.83 -21.06
C ILE A 110 10.36 -31.90 -22.13
N PRO A 111 10.95 -33.06 -21.78
CA PRO A 111 11.12 -34.16 -22.72
C PRO A 111 9.80 -34.55 -23.41
N GLU A 112 9.84 -34.75 -24.75
CA GLU A 112 8.61 -35.03 -25.53
C GLU A 112 7.88 -36.31 -25.07
N TYR A 113 8.62 -37.28 -24.57
CA TYR A 113 8.08 -38.56 -24.12
C TYR A 113 7.40 -38.49 -22.74
N LEU A 114 7.65 -37.43 -21.97
CA LEU A 114 7.06 -37.30 -20.66
C LEU A 114 5.63 -36.76 -20.78
N TRP A 115 4.68 -37.59 -20.32
CA TRP A 115 3.25 -37.25 -20.37
C TRP A 115 2.80 -36.50 -19.12
N PHE A 116 1.93 -35.51 -19.31
CA PHE A 116 1.19 -34.80 -18.26
C PHE A 116 -0.08 -34.19 -18.87
N ASP A 117 -1.07 -33.84 -18.06
CA ASP A 117 -2.26 -33.10 -18.55
C ASP A 117 -2.00 -31.59 -18.53
N THR A 118 -1.51 -31.08 -17.39
CA THR A 118 -1.10 -29.67 -17.24
C THR A 118 0.18 -29.57 -16.41
N ILE A 119 0.90 -28.48 -16.59
CA ILE A 119 1.97 -28.04 -15.69
C ILE A 119 1.58 -26.70 -15.09
N ASN A 120 1.52 -26.66 -13.77
CA ASN A 120 1.31 -25.43 -13.02
C ASN A 120 2.64 -24.92 -12.51
N ILE A 121 2.85 -23.62 -12.64
CA ILE A 121 4.03 -22.94 -12.14
C ILE A 121 3.53 -21.75 -11.36
N SER A 122 3.86 -21.70 -10.09
CA SER A 122 3.55 -20.56 -9.23
C SER A 122 4.82 -19.94 -8.68
N THR A 123 4.79 -18.62 -8.51
CA THR A 123 5.85 -17.90 -7.83
C THR A 123 5.25 -17.07 -6.72
N GLU A 124 5.95 -17.00 -5.59
CA GLU A 124 5.55 -16.19 -4.47
C GLU A 124 6.77 -15.81 -3.65
N GLY A 125 6.81 -14.59 -3.12
CA GLY A 125 7.80 -14.17 -2.15
C GLY A 125 8.34 -12.78 -2.34
N TYR A 126 9.10 -12.34 -1.35
CA TYR A 126 9.76 -11.05 -1.32
C TYR A 126 11.11 -11.15 -2.02
N HIS A 127 11.39 -10.17 -2.90
CA HIS A 127 12.60 -10.19 -3.74
C HIS A 127 13.89 -9.96 -2.92
N GLU A 128 13.82 -9.17 -1.84
CA GLU A 128 15.00 -8.75 -1.07
C GLU A 128 15.37 -9.66 0.11
N ASP A 129 14.40 -10.36 0.72
CA ASP A 129 14.66 -11.15 1.92
C ASP A 129 15.19 -12.57 1.60
N ASP A 130 14.31 -13.55 1.66
CA ASP A 130 14.64 -14.96 1.39
C ASP A 130 14.61 -15.32 -0.11
N GLY A 131 14.34 -14.32 -0.96
CA GLY A 131 14.14 -14.47 -2.37
C GLY A 131 12.76 -15.03 -2.71
N ILE A 132 12.46 -15.09 -4.01
CA ILE A 132 11.21 -15.68 -4.50
C ILE A 132 11.26 -17.20 -4.42
N SER A 133 10.17 -17.82 -4.02
CA SER A 133 9.96 -19.25 -4.16
C SER A 133 9.27 -19.53 -5.50
N VAL A 134 9.66 -20.61 -6.17
CA VAL A 134 9.02 -21.10 -7.40
C VAL A 134 8.63 -22.55 -7.21
N SER A 135 7.36 -22.86 -7.42
CA SER A 135 6.85 -24.23 -7.43
C SER A 135 6.47 -24.63 -8.84
N VAL A 136 6.83 -25.83 -9.23
CA VAL A 136 6.44 -26.47 -10.50
C VAL A 136 5.75 -27.77 -10.16
N GLU A 137 4.56 -27.99 -10.69
CA GLU A 137 3.76 -29.19 -10.44
C GLU A 137 3.19 -29.76 -11.74
N PHE A 138 3.45 -31.04 -12.02
CA PHE A 138 2.80 -31.77 -13.09
C PHE A 138 1.50 -32.41 -12.62
N ASN A 139 0.39 -32.04 -13.25
CA ASN A 139 -0.90 -32.68 -13.01
C ASN A 139 -1.10 -33.82 -14.03
N ILE A 140 -1.28 -35.03 -13.52
CA ILE A 140 -1.41 -36.26 -14.30
C ILE A 140 -2.67 -37.01 -13.85
N ASN A 141 -3.75 -36.86 -14.62
CA ASN A 141 -5.04 -37.51 -14.29
C ASN A 141 -5.17 -38.89 -14.93
N ASN A 142 -4.59 -39.10 -16.12
CA ASN A 142 -4.81 -40.29 -16.95
C ASN A 142 -3.50 -40.92 -17.46
N GLY A 143 -2.43 -40.83 -16.70
CA GLY A 143 -1.13 -41.36 -17.10
C GLY A 143 -0.31 -41.92 -15.94
N PRO A 144 0.81 -42.58 -16.19
CA PRO A 144 1.72 -43.02 -15.15
C PRO A 144 2.51 -41.86 -14.59
N VAL A 145 2.48 -41.70 -13.28
CA VAL A 145 3.44 -40.84 -12.57
C VAL A 145 4.76 -41.61 -12.48
N VAL A 146 5.83 -40.99 -12.93
CA VAL A 146 7.19 -41.56 -12.88
C VAL A 146 8.11 -40.66 -12.06
N ASP A 147 9.16 -41.22 -11.46
CA ASP A 147 10.12 -40.46 -10.62
C ASP A 147 10.77 -39.29 -11.37
N GLU A 148 10.77 -39.35 -12.70
CA GLU A 148 11.32 -38.30 -13.55
C GLU A 148 10.50 -37.00 -13.48
N HIS A 149 9.17 -37.05 -13.21
CA HIS A 149 8.37 -35.85 -12.98
C HIS A 149 8.90 -35.06 -11.78
N ASN A 150 9.02 -35.70 -10.62
CA ASN A 150 9.50 -35.04 -9.40
C ASN A 150 10.91 -34.46 -9.58
N SER A 151 11.81 -35.22 -10.22
CA SER A 151 13.16 -34.74 -10.51
C SER A 151 13.19 -33.54 -11.48
N LEU A 152 12.21 -33.46 -12.38
CA LEU A 152 12.10 -32.34 -13.32
C LEU A 152 11.44 -31.13 -12.66
N GLU A 153 10.44 -31.33 -11.79
CA GLU A 153 9.82 -30.27 -10.97
C GLU A 153 10.89 -29.50 -10.17
N GLU A 154 11.74 -30.22 -9.42
CA GLU A 154 12.81 -29.60 -8.64
C GLU A 154 13.76 -28.79 -9.51
N LYS A 155 14.23 -29.38 -10.62
CA LYS A 155 15.18 -28.71 -11.55
C LYS A 155 14.57 -27.49 -12.24
N LEU A 156 13.29 -27.56 -12.61
CA LEU A 156 12.58 -26.45 -13.23
C LEU A 156 12.35 -25.34 -12.23
N SER A 157 11.92 -25.68 -11.00
CA SER A 157 11.70 -24.72 -9.91
C SER A 157 12.98 -23.91 -9.63
N GLU A 158 14.11 -24.57 -9.45
CA GLU A 158 15.40 -23.89 -9.22
C GLU A 158 15.81 -23.00 -10.39
N LYS A 159 15.75 -23.54 -11.62
CA LYS A 159 16.11 -22.78 -12.82
C LYS A 159 15.20 -21.58 -13.06
N LEU A 160 13.89 -21.75 -12.84
CA LEU A 160 12.91 -20.68 -13.02
C LEU A 160 13.11 -19.60 -11.97
N ARG A 161 13.34 -19.97 -10.72
CA ARG A 161 13.68 -19.03 -9.65
C ARG A 161 14.84 -18.13 -10.03
N GLU A 162 15.98 -18.72 -10.42
CA GLU A 162 17.16 -17.95 -10.84
C GLU A 162 16.86 -17.04 -12.05
N THR A 163 16.09 -17.57 -13.03
CA THR A 163 15.80 -16.82 -14.26
C THR A 163 14.86 -15.66 -14.00
N ILE A 164 13.79 -15.87 -13.20
CA ILE A 164 12.81 -14.84 -12.86
C ILE A 164 13.47 -13.76 -11.99
N SER A 165 14.22 -14.14 -10.94
CA SER A 165 14.97 -13.18 -10.13
C SER A 165 15.87 -12.29 -10.97
N LYS A 166 16.62 -12.89 -11.89
CA LYS A 166 17.50 -12.13 -12.80
C LYS A 166 16.75 -11.19 -13.74
N ARG A 167 15.51 -11.51 -14.14
CA ARG A 167 14.69 -10.61 -14.96
C ARG A 167 14.22 -9.41 -14.14
N LEU A 168 13.82 -9.65 -12.90
CA LEU A 168 13.36 -8.61 -11.98
C LEU A 168 14.48 -7.67 -11.54
N GLU A 169 15.73 -8.13 -11.43
CA GLU A 169 16.90 -7.26 -11.17
C GLU A 169 17.09 -6.15 -12.22
N ASN A 170 16.51 -6.30 -13.42
CA ASN A 170 16.61 -5.29 -14.48
C ASN A 170 15.39 -4.34 -14.54
N VAL A 171 14.42 -4.50 -13.65
CA VAL A 171 13.30 -3.58 -13.50
C VAL A 171 13.81 -2.31 -12.83
N LYS A 172 13.24 -1.15 -13.18
CA LYS A 172 13.70 0.14 -12.63
C LYS A 172 13.18 0.38 -11.22
N GLU A 173 11.99 -0.13 -10.96
CA GLU A 173 11.29 -0.05 -9.69
C GLU A 173 11.93 -1.05 -8.72
N GLN A 174 11.90 -0.73 -7.45
CA GLN A 174 12.31 -1.65 -6.40
C GLN A 174 11.21 -2.70 -6.19
N VAL A 175 11.39 -3.87 -6.81
CA VAL A 175 10.46 -4.99 -6.68
C VAL A 175 10.49 -5.50 -5.24
N ASN A 176 9.35 -5.45 -4.55
CA ASN A 176 9.24 -5.99 -3.19
C ASN A 176 8.61 -7.39 -3.17
N TYR A 177 7.57 -7.63 -3.94
CA TYR A 177 6.83 -8.89 -3.90
C TYR A 177 6.46 -9.38 -5.30
N VAL A 178 6.51 -10.70 -5.50
CA VAL A 178 6.13 -11.37 -6.75
C VAL A 178 5.08 -12.42 -6.46
N SER A 179 4.02 -12.46 -7.27
CA SER A 179 2.97 -13.49 -7.21
C SER A 179 2.44 -13.72 -8.61
N CYS A 180 2.82 -14.84 -9.21
CA CYS A 180 2.36 -15.24 -10.54
C CYS A 180 1.97 -16.70 -10.56
N ASP A 181 0.96 -17.01 -11.36
CA ASP A 181 0.52 -18.37 -11.65
C ASP A 181 0.42 -18.59 -13.16
N TRP A 182 1.18 -19.55 -13.67
CA TRP A 182 1.09 -19.97 -15.06
C TRP A 182 0.61 -21.40 -15.15
N ASN A 183 -0.36 -21.64 -16.01
CA ASN A 183 -0.92 -22.98 -16.28
C ASN A 183 -0.75 -23.30 -17.78
N PHE A 184 0.00 -24.34 -18.10
CA PHE A 184 0.22 -24.79 -19.46
C PHE A 184 -0.38 -26.18 -19.68
N LYS A 185 -1.18 -26.35 -20.73
CA LYS A 185 -1.70 -27.65 -21.14
C LYS A 185 -0.70 -28.37 -22.05
N PHE A 186 -0.71 -29.68 -21.98
CA PHE A 186 0.18 -30.52 -22.80
C PHE A 186 0.16 -30.17 -24.29
N ASP A 187 -1.02 -29.86 -24.84
CA ASP A 187 -1.21 -29.56 -26.25
C ASP A 187 -0.82 -28.12 -26.65
N ASP A 188 -0.62 -27.23 -25.69
CA ASP A 188 -0.20 -25.83 -25.96
C ASP A 188 1.29 -25.72 -26.31
N ALA A 189 2.04 -26.81 -26.14
CA ALA A 189 3.48 -26.83 -26.36
C ALA A 189 3.88 -26.76 -27.85
N LYS A 190 4.96 -26.05 -28.13
CA LYS A 190 5.69 -26.18 -29.39
C LYS A 190 6.70 -27.33 -29.28
N ILE A 191 6.78 -28.20 -30.29
CA ILE A 191 7.81 -29.25 -30.34
C ILE A 191 9.08 -28.68 -30.98
N ILE A 192 10.15 -28.60 -30.21
CA ILE A 192 11.44 -28.06 -30.65
C ILE A 192 12.56 -29.03 -30.23
N ASN A 193 13.25 -29.64 -31.18
CA ASN A 193 14.34 -30.57 -30.93
C ASN A 193 14.00 -31.73 -29.97
N GLY A 194 12.84 -32.37 -30.15
CA GLY A 194 12.36 -33.47 -29.28
C GLY A 194 12.00 -33.08 -27.86
N LYS A 195 11.62 -31.83 -27.66
CA LYS A 195 11.12 -31.29 -26.38
C LYS A 195 9.84 -30.52 -26.59
N ARG A 196 8.93 -30.63 -25.62
CA ARG A 196 7.80 -29.72 -25.48
C ARG A 196 8.30 -28.42 -24.85
N VAL A 197 7.97 -27.30 -25.47
CA VAL A 197 8.46 -25.98 -25.06
C VAL A 197 7.30 -25.06 -24.84
N PHE A 198 7.28 -24.46 -23.66
CA PHE A 198 6.37 -23.38 -23.26
C PHE A 198 7.18 -22.12 -23.01
N PHE A 199 6.49 -20.97 -22.97
CA PHE A 199 7.11 -19.69 -22.74
C PHE A 199 6.33 -18.92 -21.70
N ILE A 200 7.03 -18.38 -20.70
CA ILE A 200 6.51 -17.32 -19.85
C ILE A 200 6.85 -16.01 -20.56
N GLU A 201 5.85 -15.20 -20.81
CA GLU A 201 5.94 -13.98 -21.61
C GLU A 201 5.83 -12.72 -20.74
N GLU A 202 5.31 -12.87 -19.51
CA GLU A 202 5.09 -11.78 -18.56
C GLU A 202 5.31 -12.25 -17.12
N ILE A 203 5.68 -11.31 -16.24
CA ILE A 203 5.88 -11.51 -14.80
C ILE A 203 5.19 -10.37 -14.07
N ASP A 204 4.20 -10.69 -13.25
CA ASP A 204 3.54 -9.72 -12.40
C ASP A 204 4.34 -9.53 -11.11
N TYR A 205 4.47 -8.29 -10.67
CA TYR A 205 5.21 -7.94 -9.46
C TYR A 205 4.61 -6.72 -8.78
N ASN A 206 4.87 -6.59 -7.50
CA ASN A 206 4.56 -5.38 -6.75
C ASN A 206 5.87 -4.66 -6.42
N TYR A 207 5.82 -3.34 -6.40
CA TYR A 207 6.94 -2.50 -6.03
C TYR A 207 6.51 -1.43 -5.03
N GLU A 208 7.44 -1.00 -4.21
CA GLU A 208 7.20 0.13 -3.32
C GLU A 208 7.29 1.43 -4.09
N CYS A 209 6.28 2.27 -3.87
CA CYS A 209 6.28 3.66 -4.28
C CYS A 209 6.15 4.50 -3.02
N GLY A 210 7.05 5.43 -2.82
CA GLY A 210 7.04 6.31 -1.66
C GLY A 210 7.50 7.70 -2.02
N GLU A 211 7.01 8.68 -1.30
CA GLU A 211 7.41 10.08 -1.46
C GLU A 211 7.37 10.77 -0.10
N ASP A 212 8.49 11.36 0.26
CA ASP A 212 8.54 12.28 1.40
C ASP A 212 8.05 13.65 0.92
N LYS A 213 7.04 14.19 1.58
CA LYS A 213 6.47 15.50 1.25
C LYS A 213 6.71 16.48 2.37
N ASP A 214 7.28 17.62 2.04
CA ASP A 214 7.30 18.75 2.96
C ASP A 214 5.92 19.36 3.06
N ILE A 215 5.42 19.50 4.28
CA ILE A 215 4.12 20.09 4.59
C ILE A 215 4.34 21.39 5.36
N SER A 216 3.55 22.39 5.00
CA SER A 216 3.53 23.69 5.64
C SER A 216 2.09 24.19 5.72
N ILE A 217 1.64 24.52 6.92
CA ILE A 217 0.26 24.94 7.22
C ILE A 217 0.29 26.23 8.03
N GLU A 218 -0.12 27.35 7.44
CA GLU A 218 -0.27 28.61 8.15
C GLU A 218 -1.45 28.56 9.13
N ILE A 219 -1.22 28.91 10.39
CA ILE A 219 -2.26 28.99 11.40
C ILE A 219 -2.76 30.43 11.47
N THR A 220 -3.95 30.67 10.92
CA THR A 220 -4.60 31.97 10.90
C THR A 220 -5.39 32.24 12.18
N ASP A 221 -5.73 33.51 12.45
CA ASP A 221 -6.50 33.89 13.64
C ASP A 221 -7.91 33.29 13.67
N ASP A 222 -8.48 32.95 12.52
CA ASP A 222 -9.81 32.35 12.33
C ASP A 222 -9.78 30.81 12.11
N ALA A 223 -8.62 30.18 12.21
CA ALA A 223 -8.46 28.73 11.97
C ALA A 223 -9.40 27.89 12.85
N GLU A 224 -9.58 28.27 14.14
CA GLU A 224 -10.53 27.59 15.05
C GLU A 224 -11.97 27.69 14.54
N GLU A 225 -12.40 28.86 14.07
CA GLU A 225 -13.77 29.08 13.58
C GLU A 225 -14.03 28.28 12.30
N ILE A 226 -13.03 28.19 11.41
CA ILE A 226 -13.12 27.43 10.15
C ILE A 226 -13.31 25.95 10.44
N VAL A 227 -12.52 25.35 11.34
CA VAL A 227 -12.63 23.93 11.72
C VAL A 227 -13.97 23.63 12.35
N ILE A 228 -14.43 24.47 13.30
CA ILE A 228 -15.71 24.28 13.96
C ILE A 228 -16.89 24.38 12.95
N ALA A 229 -16.82 25.33 12.02
CA ALA A 229 -17.83 25.48 10.99
C ALA A 229 -17.88 24.24 10.07
N LYS A 230 -16.74 23.72 9.65
CA LYS A 230 -16.62 22.53 8.82
C LYS A 230 -17.19 21.28 9.51
N LYS A 231 -16.83 21.05 10.77
CA LYS A 231 -17.39 19.93 11.56
C LYS A 231 -18.92 19.99 11.61
N LYS A 232 -19.48 21.18 11.79
CA LYS A 232 -20.93 21.35 11.83
C LYS A 232 -21.59 21.04 10.48
N GLU A 233 -20.99 21.46 9.37
CA GLU A 233 -21.49 21.15 8.02
C GLU A 233 -21.44 19.64 7.76
N ASP A 234 -20.38 18.97 8.16
CA ASP A 234 -20.24 17.52 8.00
C ASP A 234 -21.26 16.75 8.87
N GLU A 235 -21.51 17.17 10.11
CA GLU A 235 -22.58 16.59 10.94
C GLU A 235 -23.97 16.79 10.31
N GLU A 236 -24.27 17.96 9.77
CA GLU A 236 -25.54 18.22 9.09
C GLU A 236 -25.71 17.35 7.84
N ARG A 237 -24.62 17.17 7.06
CA ARG A 237 -24.60 16.28 5.90
C ARG A 237 -24.85 14.83 6.29
N TRP A 238 -24.17 14.33 7.32
CA TRP A 238 -24.33 12.97 7.84
C TRP A 238 -25.75 12.72 8.36
N ASN A 239 -26.33 13.69 9.08
CA ASN A 239 -27.69 13.57 9.58
C ASN A 239 -28.73 13.56 8.46
N SER A 240 -28.52 14.35 7.40
CA SER A 240 -29.35 14.31 6.19
C SER A 240 -29.31 12.94 5.52
N TYR A 241 -28.09 12.43 5.26
CA TYR A 241 -27.89 11.10 4.66
C TYR A 241 -28.54 9.98 5.47
N ARG A 242 -28.36 9.98 6.80
CA ARG A 242 -28.96 8.99 7.70
C ARG A 242 -30.50 9.04 7.67
N ASN A 243 -31.07 10.23 7.59
CA ASN A 243 -32.52 10.42 7.51
C ASN A 243 -33.09 9.91 6.18
N ASP A 244 -32.40 10.09 5.07
CA ASP A 244 -32.82 9.60 3.75
C ASP A 244 -32.73 8.07 3.67
N MET A 245 -31.65 7.45 4.17
CA MET A 245 -31.55 6.00 4.30
C MET A 245 -32.69 5.40 5.14
N THR A 246 -33.07 6.09 6.24
CA THR A 246 -34.15 5.61 7.12
C THR A 246 -35.53 5.70 6.45
N LYS A 247 -35.75 6.68 5.55
CA LYS A 247 -36.98 6.78 4.75
C LYS A 247 -37.07 5.68 3.71
N ASP A 248 -35.98 5.36 3.04
CA ASP A 248 -35.95 4.32 2.02
C ASP A 248 -36.20 2.93 2.59
N ILE A 249 -35.69 2.63 3.80
CA ILE A 249 -35.98 1.39 4.50
C ILE A 249 -37.46 1.29 4.87
N LYS A 250 -38.10 2.38 5.33
CA LYS A 250 -39.53 2.39 5.69
C LYS A 250 -40.45 2.29 4.47
N ASN A 251 -40.03 2.77 3.31
CA ASN A 251 -40.83 2.69 2.08
C ASN A 251 -40.75 1.34 1.37
N ASN A 252 -39.73 0.53 1.70
CA ASN A 252 -39.50 -0.82 1.13
C ASN A 252 -39.89 -1.96 2.09
N SER A 253 -40.50 -1.66 3.23
CA SER A 253 -41.05 -2.61 4.22
C SER A 253 -42.56 -2.59 4.21
#